data_bbb36bfd050ac3b4bd8b2d453437d1b9
#
_entry.id   bbb36bfd050ac3b4bd8b2d453437d1b9
#
_cell.length_a   1.000
_cell.length_b   1.000
_cell.length_c   1.000
_cell.angle_alpha   90.00
_cell.angle_beta   90.00
_cell.angle_gamma   90.00
#
_symmetry.space_group_name_H-M   'P 1'
#
loop_
_entity.id
_entity.type
_entity.pdbx_description
1 polymer ?
#
loop_
_entity_poly.entity_id
_entity_poly.type
_entity_poly.pdbx_seq_one_letter_code
_entity_poly.pdbx_strand_id
1 'polypeptide(L)'
;AVIGPNGAGKSTLIKAVLKLVRTVAGEVRIHSERVAYVPQSGSVDWDFPATVRDVVLMGRYGHLGWFRRPGAEDRRIAMETLEQVGMAEFADRQISQLSGGQQQRAFLARALAQEADLYLMDEPFRGVDARTEKVIVELLKRLKREGKTVVVVHHDLQTVRSYFDWTVLLNLRLIAAGPTDEVFTEENVRRAYRSTETLLGEGAS
;
A
#
# COMPACT_ATOMS: atom_id res chain seq x y z
N ALA A 1 -0.98 0.48 10.37
CA ALA A 1 0.32 0.87 9.79
C ALA A 1 1.41 -0.16 10.08
N VAL A 2 2.36 -0.31 9.15
CA VAL A 2 3.63 -1.00 9.37
C VAL A 2 4.74 0.05 9.34
N ILE A 3 5.45 0.22 10.45
CA ILE A 3 6.38 1.31 10.70
C ILE A 3 7.75 0.76 11.11
N GLY A 4 8.81 1.44 10.73
CA GLY A 4 10.18 1.13 11.10
C GLY A 4 11.19 1.84 10.22
N PRO A 5 12.48 1.79 10.53
CA PRO A 5 13.53 2.44 9.76
C PRO A 5 13.67 1.86 8.35
N ASN A 6 14.48 2.52 7.51
CA ASN A 6 14.85 1.96 6.22
C ASN A 6 15.62 0.65 6.45
N GLY A 7 15.34 -0.36 5.62
CA GLY A 7 15.93 -1.70 5.80
C GLY A 7 15.27 -2.57 6.88
N ALA A 8 14.27 -2.08 7.61
CA ALA A 8 13.56 -2.84 8.66
C ALA A 8 12.80 -4.09 8.17
N GLY A 9 12.67 -4.26 6.84
CA GLY A 9 11.96 -5.41 6.26
C GLY A 9 10.47 -5.16 5.96
N LYS A 10 9.98 -3.91 6.04
CA LYS A 10 8.56 -3.57 5.83
C LYS A 10 8.01 -4.02 4.48
N SER A 11 8.66 -3.64 3.38
CA SER A 11 8.27 -4.06 2.02
C SER A 11 8.48 -5.56 1.81
N THR A 12 9.49 -6.15 2.46
CA THR A 12 9.71 -7.61 2.44
C THR A 12 8.57 -8.34 3.13
N LEU A 13 8.06 -7.83 4.24
CA LEU A 13 6.89 -8.36 4.93
C LEU A 13 5.67 -8.36 3.99
N ILE A 14 5.37 -7.24 3.33
CA ILE A 14 4.27 -7.17 2.34
C ILE A 14 4.49 -8.19 1.21
N LYS A 15 5.70 -8.26 0.65
CA LYS A 15 6.02 -9.22 -0.41
C LYS A 15 5.89 -10.68 0.06
N ALA A 16 6.22 -10.98 1.32
CA ALA A 16 6.02 -12.31 1.90
C ALA A 16 4.53 -12.63 2.06
N VAL A 17 3.73 -11.68 2.53
CA VAL A 17 2.26 -11.80 2.61
C VAL A 17 1.66 -12.10 1.23
N LEU A 18 2.13 -11.41 0.19
CA LEU A 18 1.71 -11.62 -1.20
C LEU A 18 2.31 -12.88 -1.86
N LYS A 19 3.15 -13.65 -1.14
CA LYS A 19 3.89 -14.81 -1.67
C LYS A 19 4.81 -14.46 -2.85
N LEU A 20 5.24 -13.20 -2.96
CA LEU A 20 6.19 -12.73 -3.98
C LEU A 20 7.64 -13.05 -3.60
N VAL A 21 7.91 -13.38 -2.34
CA VAL A 21 9.18 -13.89 -1.84
C VAL A 21 8.94 -15.16 -1.04
N ARG A 22 9.89 -16.10 -1.14
CA ARG A 22 9.81 -17.36 -0.39
C ARG A 22 10.11 -17.12 1.08
N THR A 23 9.23 -17.57 1.96
CA THR A 23 9.48 -17.62 3.40
C THR A 23 10.36 -18.83 3.73
N VAL A 24 11.39 -18.63 4.55
CA VAL A 24 12.29 -19.72 5.00
C VAL A 24 11.65 -20.53 6.12
N ALA A 25 10.90 -19.83 7.00
CA ALA A 25 10.18 -20.44 8.12
C ALA A 25 8.94 -19.60 8.44
N GLY A 26 7.99 -20.21 9.17
CA GLY A 26 6.74 -19.57 9.54
C GLY A 26 5.65 -19.74 8.48
N GLU A 27 4.49 -19.19 8.77
CA GLU A 27 3.28 -19.31 7.96
C GLU A 27 2.60 -17.96 7.82
N VAL A 28 2.07 -17.68 6.64
CA VAL A 28 1.20 -16.52 6.37
C VAL A 28 -0.20 -17.02 6.05
N ARG A 29 -1.17 -16.64 6.87
CA ARG A 29 -2.59 -16.93 6.65
C ARG A 29 -3.34 -15.66 6.32
N ILE A 30 -4.00 -15.65 5.16
CA ILE A 30 -4.88 -14.56 4.72
C ILE A 30 -6.29 -15.12 4.68
N HIS A 31 -7.21 -14.47 5.41
CA HIS A 31 -8.62 -14.86 5.46
C HIS A 31 -9.48 -14.04 4.49
N SER A 32 -8.86 -13.34 3.55
CA SER A 32 -9.53 -12.56 2.51
C SER A 32 -9.41 -13.28 1.17
N GLU A 33 -10.50 -13.36 0.43
CA GLU A 33 -10.49 -13.97 -0.91
C GLU A 33 -9.78 -13.10 -1.94
N ARG A 34 -9.90 -11.76 -1.78
CA ARG A 34 -9.34 -10.77 -2.70
C ARG A 34 -8.39 -9.82 -1.99
N VAL A 35 -7.18 -9.76 -2.51
CA VAL A 35 -6.11 -8.89 -1.99
C VAL A 35 -5.65 -7.95 -3.09
N ALA A 36 -5.73 -6.65 -2.84
CA ALA A 36 -5.19 -5.62 -3.73
C ALA A 36 -3.84 -5.13 -3.22
N TYR A 37 -2.93 -4.85 -4.14
CA TYR A 37 -1.61 -4.34 -3.83
C TYR A 37 -1.29 -3.04 -4.58
N VAL A 38 -0.89 -2.03 -3.81
CA VAL A 38 -0.33 -0.78 -4.32
C VAL A 38 1.17 -0.80 -4.05
N PRO A 39 2.01 -1.01 -5.08
CA PRO A 39 3.45 -1.02 -4.94
C PRO A 39 4.01 0.38 -4.68
N GLN A 40 5.22 0.44 -4.15
CA GLN A 40 5.98 1.68 -4.08
C GLN A 40 6.22 2.24 -5.49
N SER A 41 5.99 3.53 -5.70
CA SER A 41 6.09 4.18 -7.02
C SER A 41 7.43 3.98 -7.72
N GLY A 42 8.53 3.94 -6.99
CA GLY A 42 9.87 3.71 -7.53
C GLY A 42 10.14 2.28 -8.04
N SER A 43 9.22 1.34 -7.84
CA SER A 43 9.33 -0.05 -8.30
C SER A 43 8.54 -0.35 -9.57
N VAL A 44 7.88 0.66 -10.14
CA VAL A 44 7.01 0.53 -11.32
C VAL A 44 7.73 1.06 -12.54
N ASP A 45 7.66 0.32 -13.65
CA ASP A 45 8.08 0.81 -14.95
C ASP A 45 6.97 1.73 -15.51
N TRP A 46 7.25 3.03 -15.54
CA TRP A 46 6.30 4.05 -16.00
C TRP A 46 6.36 4.28 -17.52
N ASP A 47 7.36 3.75 -18.21
CA ASP A 47 7.50 3.90 -19.67
C ASP A 47 6.64 2.90 -20.45
N PHE A 48 5.86 2.09 -19.76
CA PHE A 48 4.92 1.17 -20.37
C PHE A 48 3.84 1.92 -21.19
N PRO A 49 3.61 1.57 -22.47
CA PRO A 49 2.70 2.29 -23.36
C PRO A 49 1.22 1.97 -23.09
N ALA A 50 0.72 2.41 -21.92
CA ALA A 50 -0.67 2.24 -21.53
C ALA A 50 -1.31 3.56 -21.13
N THR A 51 -2.60 3.69 -21.37
CA THR A 51 -3.38 4.79 -20.83
C THR A 51 -3.70 4.57 -19.34
N VAL A 52 -4.06 5.63 -18.64
CA VAL A 52 -4.51 5.56 -17.25
C VAL A 52 -5.70 4.59 -17.12
N ARG A 53 -6.64 4.64 -18.03
CA ARG A 53 -7.78 3.71 -18.10
C ARG A 53 -7.34 2.26 -18.24
N ASP A 54 -6.36 1.98 -19.11
CA ASP A 54 -5.84 0.62 -19.29
C ASP A 54 -5.23 0.08 -18.02
N VAL A 55 -4.43 0.90 -17.32
CA VAL A 55 -3.83 0.54 -16.02
C VAL A 55 -4.91 0.22 -14.98
N VAL A 56 -5.98 1.01 -14.90
CA VAL A 56 -7.08 0.76 -13.95
C VAL A 56 -7.87 -0.48 -14.33
N LEU A 57 -8.13 -0.71 -15.62
CA LEU A 57 -8.79 -1.92 -16.13
C LEU A 57 -8.01 -3.20 -15.80
N MET A 58 -6.66 -3.15 -15.69
CA MET A 58 -5.88 -4.30 -15.23
C MET A 58 -6.32 -4.76 -13.83
N GLY A 59 -6.87 -3.88 -13.00
CA GLY A 59 -7.45 -4.24 -11.70
C GLY A 59 -8.64 -5.20 -11.82
N ARG A 60 -9.34 -5.21 -12.96
CA ARG A 60 -10.49 -6.08 -13.20
C ARG A 60 -10.13 -7.49 -13.66
N TYR A 61 -8.88 -7.72 -14.09
CA TYR A 61 -8.49 -9.01 -14.65
C TYR A 61 -8.64 -10.19 -13.70
N GLY A 62 -8.53 -9.96 -12.39
CA GLY A 62 -8.80 -11.00 -11.38
C GLY A 62 -10.27 -11.47 -11.34
N HIS A 63 -11.22 -10.67 -11.86
CA HIS A 63 -12.65 -11.01 -11.96
C HIS A 63 -13.00 -11.69 -13.29
N LEU A 64 -12.08 -11.59 -14.27
CA LEU A 64 -12.28 -12.15 -15.60
C LEU A 64 -11.63 -13.53 -15.64
N GLY A 65 -12.33 -14.51 -16.16
CA GLY A 65 -11.71 -15.80 -16.46
C GLY A 65 -10.66 -15.64 -17.59
N TRP A 66 -9.83 -16.64 -17.77
CA TRP A 66 -8.67 -16.67 -18.69
C TRP A 66 -8.96 -16.19 -20.13
N PHE A 67 -10.23 -16.27 -20.58
CA PHE A 67 -10.63 -15.96 -21.97
C PHE A 67 -11.57 -14.77 -22.10
N ARG A 68 -11.87 -14.06 -21.00
CA ARG A 68 -12.80 -12.92 -21.02
C ARG A 68 -12.02 -11.60 -21.12
N ARG A 69 -12.49 -10.73 -22.01
CA ARG A 69 -12.03 -9.33 -22.07
C ARG A 69 -12.90 -8.44 -21.19
N PRO A 70 -12.35 -7.34 -20.65
CA PRO A 70 -13.12 -6.37 -19.88
C PRO A 70 -14.37 -5.90 -20.64
N GLY A 71 -15.52 -6.05 -20.03
CA GLY A 71 -16.83 -5.67 -20.58
C GLY A 71 -17.20 -4.22 -20.29
N ALA A 72 -18.47 -3.88 -20.51
CA ALA A 72 -19.01 -2.55 -20.23
C ALA A 72 -18.98 -2.25 -18.72
N GLU A 73 -19.30 -3.24 -17.90
CA GLU A 73 -19.29 -3.12 -16.43
C GLU A 73 -17.90 -2.88 -15.88
N ASP A 74 -16.87 -3.59 -16.37
CA ASP A 74 -15.49 -3.37 -15.94
C ASP A 74 -15.01 -1.97 -16.30
N ARG A 75 -15.39 -1.48 -17.47
CA ARG A 75 -15.09 -0.10 -17.90
C ARG A 75 -15.81 0.93 -17.03
N ARG A 76 -17.07 0.67 -16.63
CA ARG A 76 -17.81 1.54 -15.71
C ARG A 76 -17.09 1.62 -14.37
N ILE A 77 -16.76 0.47 -13.77
CA ILE A 77 -16.03 0.40 -12.49
C ILE A 77 -14.68 1.12 -12.58
N ALA A 78 -13.93 0.92 -13.67
CA ALA A 78 -12.66 1.61 -13.87
C ALA A 78 -12.83 3.14 -13.91
N MET A 79 -13.85 3.66 -14.57
CA MET A 79 -14.12 5.10 -14.61
C MET A 79 -14.57 5.63 -13.25
N GLU A 80 -15.44 4.92 -12.55
CA GLU A 80 -15.89 5.29 -11.20
C GLU A 80 -14.71 5.36 -10.21
N THR A 81 -13.78 4.40 -10.27
CA THR A 81 -12.59 4.43 -9.42
C THR A 81 -11.65 5.58 -9.79
N LEU A 82 -11.54 5.96 -11.06
CA LEU A 82 -10.82 7.15 -11.49
C LEU A 82 -11.46 8.43 -10.97
N GLU A 83 -12.78 8.54 -10.99
CA GLU A 83 -13.53 9.67 -10.41
C GLU A 83 -13.26 9.78 -8.91
N GLN A 84 -13.29 8.65 -8.19
CA GLN A 84 -13.05 8.60 -6.75
C GLN A 84 -11.68 9.13 -6.32
N VAL A 85 -10.68 9.04 -7.17
CA VAL A 85 -9.32 9.55 -6.92
C VAL A 85 -9.03 10.85 -7.68
N GLY A 86 -10.03 11.45 -8.34
CA GLY A 86 -9.90 12.70 -9.08
C GLY A 86 -8.97 12.57 -10.31
N MET A 87 -9.09 11.48 -11.05
CA MET A 87 -8.26 11.18 -12.22
C MET A 87 -9.06 10.93 -13.50
N ALA A 88 -10.39 11.11 -13.49
CA ALA A 88 -11.25 10.84 -14.65
C ALA A 88 -10.84 11.60 -15.91
N GLU A 89 -10.45 12.87 -15.78
CA GLU A 89 -10.00 13.71 -16.89
C GLU A 89 -8.70 13.22 -17.56
N PHE A 90 -7.93 12.39 -16.86
CA PHE A 90 -6.67 11.82 -17.34
C PHE A 90 -6.83 10.40 -17.92
N ALA A 91 -8.05 9.86 -17.98
CA ALA A 91 -8.32 8.47 -18.35
C ALA A 91 -7.63 8.02 -19.64
N ASP A 92 -7.62 8.86 -20.67
CA ASP A 92 -7.05 8.57 -21.98
C ASP A 92 -5.60 9.05 -22.15
N ARG A 93 -5.01 9.63 -21.10
CA ARG A 93 -3.61 10.07 -21.10
C ARG A 93 -2.68 8.88 -20.87
N GLN A 94 -1.50 8.90 -21.48
CA GLN A 94 -0.44 7.92 -21.22
C GLN A 94 0.04 8.03 -19.77
N ILE A 95 0.25 6.88 -19.12
CA ILE A 95 0.69 6.84 -17.71
C ILE A 95 2.05 7.51 -17.50
N SER A 96 2.94 7.44 -18.49
CA SER A 96 4.26 8.08 -18.50
C SER A 96 4.21 9.62 -18.50
N GLN A 97 3.10 10.20 -18.93
CA GLN A 97 2.92 11.67 -19.00
C GLN A 97 2.37 12.26 -17.71
N LEU A 98 2.14 11.44 -16.69
CA LEU A 98 1.58 11.88 -15.43
C LEU A 98 2.68 12.30 -14.45
N SER A 99 2.36 13.26 -13.56
CA SER A 99 3.18 13.54 -12.38
C SER A 99 3.19 12.36 -11.42
N GLY A 100 4.21 12.25 -10.55
CA GLY A 100 4.31 11.16 -9.57
C GLY A 100 3.06 11.01 -8.69
N GLY A 101 2.47 12.13 -8.24
CA GLY A 101 1.21 12.09 -7.47
C GLY A 101 0.01 11.63 -8.30
N GLN A 102 -0.04 11.95 -9.61
CA GLN A 102 -1.08 11.44 -10.52
C GLN A 102 -0.89 9.94 -10.78
N GLN A 103 0.34 9.49 -11.01
CA GLN A 103 0.68 8.06 -11.14
C GLN A 103 0.25 7.28 -9.89
N GLN A 104 0.55 7.80 -8.71
CA GLN A 104 0.14 7.20 -7.44
C GLN A 104 -1.38 7.05 -7.35
N ARG A 105 -2.14 8.10 -7.71
CA ARG A 105 -3.61 8.06 -7.73
C ARG A 105 -4.16 7.06 -8.77
N ALA A 106 -3.53 6.93 -9.93
CA ALA A 106 -3.93 5.93 -10.93
C ALA A 106 -3.75 4.49 -10.39
N PHE A 107 -2.65 4.22 -9.66
CA PHE A 107 -2.44 2.92 -9.02
C PHE A 107 -3.40 2.66 -7.86
N LEU A 108 -3.81 3.69 -7.13
CA LEU A 108 -4.88 3.57 -6.14
C LEU A 108 -6.22 3.21 -6.82
N ALA A 109 -6.57 3.88 -7.93
CA ALA A 109 -7.77 3.54 -8.71
C ALA A 109 -7.73 2.08 -9.19
N ARG A 110 -6.56 1.61 -9.67
CA ARG A 110 -6.37 0.20 -10.06
C ARG A 110 -6.63 -0.76 -8.90
N ALA A 111 -6.14 -0.42 -7.71
CA ALA A 111 -6.36 -1.26 -6.53
C ALA A 111 -7.83 -1.26 -6.11
N LEU A 112 -8.52 -0.10 -6.16
CA LEU A 112 -9.96 0.01 -5.91
C LEU A 112 -10.78 -0.82 -6.89
N ALA A 113 -10.43 -0.78 -8.17
CA ALA A 113 -11.11 -1.54 -9.22
C ALA A 113 -11.07 -3.06 -8.98
N GLN A 114 -10.16 -3.56 -8.12
CA GLN A 114 -10.13 -4.97 -7.71
C GLN A 114 -11.23 -5.33 -6.70
N GLU A 115 -11.93 -4.35 -6.12
CA GLU A 115 -12.99 -4.57 -5.11
C GLU A 115 -12.56 -5.58 -4.03
N ALA A 116 -11.32 -5.40 -3.54
CA ALA A 116 -10.71 -6.31 -2.59
C ALA A 116 -11.25 -6.14 -1.17
N ASP A 117 -10.98 -7.12 -0.31
CA ASP A 117 -11.30 -7.05 1.12
C ASP A 117 -10.07 -6.67 1.95
N LEU A 118 -8.87 -6.95 1.40
CA LEU A 118 -7.58 -6.57 1.97
C LEU A 118 -6.78 -5.74 0.96
N TYR A 119 -6.38 -4.55 1.38
CA TYR A 119 -5.51 -3.65 0.63
C TYR A 119 -4.14 -3.57 1.29
N LEU A 120 -3.10 -3.90 0.56
CA LEU A 120 -1.70 -3.75 0.98
C LEU A 120 -1.09 -2.59 0.20
N MET A 121 -0.57 -1.58 0.89
CA MET A 121 -0.03 -0.37 0.27
C MET A 121 1.39 -0.11 0.77
N ASP A 122 2.34 -0.03 -0.16
CA ASP A 122 3.74 0.21 0.17
C ASP A 122 4.11 1.68 -0.07
N GLU A 123 4.22 2.45 1.02
CA GLU A 123 4.55 3.89 1.06
C GLU A 123 3.64 4.75 0.14
N PRO A 124 2.29 4.66 0.24
CA PRO A 124 1.39 5.36 -0.67
C PRO A 124 1.45 6.90 -0.54
N PHE A 125 2.03 7.42 0.53
CA PHE A 125 2.18 8.86 0.79
C PHE A 125 3.54 9.42 0.33
N ARG A 126 4.45 8.57 -0.14
CA ARG A 126 5.81 9.01 -0.49
C ARG A 126 5.82 9.87 -1.75
N GLY A 127 6.40 11.07 -1.61
CA GLY A 127 6.58 11.98 -2.75
C GLY A 127 5.30 12.54 -3.33
N VAL A 128 4.19 12.48 -2.58
CA VAL A 128 2.91 13.07 -2.99
C VAL A 128 2.76 14.48 -2.40
N ASP A 129 2.03 15.32 -3.11
CA ASP A 129 1.64 16.64 -2.62
C ASP A 129 0.51 16.55 -1.58
N ALA A 130 0.27 17.64 -0.84
CA ALA A 130 -0.77 17.71 0.18
C ALA A 130 -2.19 17.43 -0.36
N ARG A 131 -2.46 17.71 -1.63
CA ARG A 131 -3.76 17.42 -2.26
C ARG A 131 -3.93 15.91 -2.45
N THR A 132 -2.90 15.25 -2.97
CA THR A 132 -2.88 13.79 -3.16
C THR A 132 -2.94 13.07 -1.81
N GLU A 133 -2.20 13.56 -0.80
CA GLU A 133 -2.27 13.01 0.56
C GLU A 133 -3.69 13.00 1.12
N LYS A 134 -4.43 14.13 1.00
CA LYS A 134 -5.84 14.21 1.42
C LYS A 134 -6.71 13.18 0.71
N VAL A 135 -6.53 12.99 -0.59
CA VAL A 135 -7.28 11.97 -1.36
C VAL A 135 -7.00 10.57 -0.81
N ILE A 136 -5.74 10.25 -0.52
CA ILE A 136 -5.37 8.94 0.04
C ILE A 136 -6.00 8.76 1.43
N VAL A 137 -5.92 9.75 2.31
CA VAL A 137 -6.49 9.67 3.67
C VAL A 137 -8.00 9.44 3.62
N GLU A 138 -8.72 10.20 2.78
CA GLU A 138 -10.17 10.02 2.63
C GLU A 138 -10.52 8.65 2.04
N LEU A 139 -9.70 8.14 1.13
CA LEU A 139 -9.83 6.78 0.62
C LEU A 139 -9.68 5.74 1.75
N LEU A 140 -8.63 5.85 2.58
CA LEU A 140 -8.41 4.93 3.70
C LEU A 140 -9.59 4.93 4.68
N LYS A 141 -10.10 6.13 5.03
CA LYS A 141 -11.26 6.29 5.90
C LYS A 141 -12.53 5.65 5.30
N ARG A 142 -12.72 5.79 3.97
CA ARG A 142 -13.86 5.18 3.28
C ARG A 142 -13.75 3.66 3.31
N LEU A 143 -12.62 3.08 2.90
CA LEU A 143 -12.40 1.64 2.94
C LEU A 143 -12.65 1.06 4.34
N LYS A 144 -12.19 1.75 5.38
CA LYS A 144 -12.48 1.38 6.77
C LYS A 144 -13.99 1.36 7.07
N ARG A 145 -14.74 2.40 6.67
CA ARG A 145 -16.21 2.45 6.86
C ARG A 145 -16.93 1.32 6.11
N GLU A 146 -16.38 0.89 4.98
CA GLU A 146 -16.88 -0.24 4.18
C GLU A 146 -16.46 -1.61 4.76
N GLY A 147 -15.83 -1.65 5.93
CA GLY A 147 -15.39 -2.89 6.59
C GLY A 147 -14.16 -3.55 5.94
N LYS A 148 -13.44 -2.83 5.09
CA LYS A 148 -12.22 -3.33 4.44
C LYS A 148 -11.03 -3.21 5.37
N THR A 149 -10.08 -4.14 5.21
CA THR A 149 -8.79 -4.08 5.91
C THR A 149 -7.75 -3.41 5.03
N VAL A 150 -7.05 -2.41 5.57
CA VAL A 150 -5.98 -1.72 4.85
C VAL A 150 -4.70 -1.78 5.67
N VAL A 151 -3.64 -2.32 5.08
CA VAL A 151 -2.29 -2.36 5.67
C VAL A 151 -1.39 -1.43 4.86
N VAL A 152 -0.80 -0.44 5.54
CA VAL A 152 0.02 0.60 4.91
C VAL A 152 1.41 0.58 5.50
N VAL A 153 2.44 0.43 4.66
CA VAL A 153 3.81 0.79 5.05
C VAL A 153 3.90 2.31 5.11
N HIS A 154 4.24 2.84 6.27
CA HIS A 154 4.27 4.27 6.53
C HIS A 154 5.58 4.68 7.19
N HIS A 155 6.06 5.89 6.91
CA HIS A 155 7.35 6.37 7.41
C HIS A 155 7.25 7.67 8.22
N ASP A 156 6.14 8.41 8.07
CA ASP A 156 5.93 9.65 8.83
C ASP A 156 5.30 9.36 10.19
N LEU A 157 6.12 9.49 11.23
CA LEU A 157 5.72 9.23 12.62
C LEU A 157 4.69 10.23 13.14
N GLN A 158 4.60 11.44 12.55
CA GLN A 158 3.72 12.49 13.05
C GLN A 158 2.25 12.20 12.73
N THR A 159 2.00 11.51 11.62
CA THR A 159 0.63 11.24 11.12
C THR A 159 0.08 9.88 11.56
N VAL A 160 0.89 9.01 12.18
CA VAL A 160 0.50 7.64 12.55
C VAL A 160 -0.79 7.61 13.37
N ARG A 161 -0.84 8.37 14.48
CA ARG A 161 -2.00 8.38 15.39
C ARG A 161 -3.26 8.93 14.75
N SER A 162 -3.13 9.80 13.75
CA SER A 162 -4.28 10.42 13.08
C SER A 162 -4.84 9.59 11.93
N TYR A 163 -4.02 8.69 11.35
CA TYR A 163 -4.40 7.93 10.15
C TYR A 163 -4.71 6.46 10.43
N PHE A 164 -4.13 5.86 11.49
CA PHE A 164 -4.16 4.42 11.69
C PHE A 164 -4.60 4.02 13.09
N ASP A 165 -5.46 3.01 13.15
CA ASP A 165 -5.99 2.46 14.42
C ASP A 165 -5.07 1.41 15.02
N TRP A 166 -4.29 0.72 14.17
CA TRP A 166 -3.43 -0.38 14.52
C TRP A 166 -2.03 -0.17 13.98
N THR A 167 -1.03 -0.44 14.78
CA THR A 167 0.37 -0.22 14.40
C THR A 167 1.21 -1.46 14.64
N VAL A 168 2.05 -1.78 13.65
CA VAL A 168 3.11 -2.78 13.74
C VAL A 168 4.44 -2.04 13.66
N LEU A 169 5.24 -2.11 14.70
CA LEU A 169 6.61 -1.58 14.77
C LEU A 169 7.59 -2.69 14.43
N LEU A 170 8.37 -2.49 13.39
CA LEU A 170 9.29 -3.47 12.81
C LEU A 170 10.71 -2.92 12.70
N ASN A 171 11.71 -3.69 13.11
CA ASN A 171 13.12 -3.49 12.78
C ASN A 171 13.80 -4.85 12.72
N LEU A 172 13.79 -5.49 11.53
CA LEU A 172 14.20 -6.88 11.28
C LEU A 172 13.46 -7.92 12.14
N ARG A 173 12.93 -7.49 13.28
CA ARG A 173 12.10 -8.24 14.21
C ARG A 173 10.87 -7.42 14.58
N LEU A 174 9.82 -8.11 15.00
CA LEU A 174 8.65 -7.45 15.58
C LEU A 174 9.05 -6.80 16.92
N ILE A 175 8.85 -5.50 17.02
CA ILE A 175 9.09 -4.72 18.25
C ILE A 175 7.79 -4.67 19.07
N ALA A 176 6.68 -4.29 18.42
CA ALA A 176 5.35 -4.23 19.02
C ALA A 176 4.28 -4.29 17.93
N ALA A 177 3.11 -4.83 18.25
CA ALA A 177 1.93 -4.80 17.40
C ALA A 177 0.67 -4.71 18.26
N GLY A 178 -0.25 -3.83 17.91
CA GLY A 178 -1.50 -3.61 18.65
C GLY A 178 -2.21 -2.32 18.28
N PRO A 179 -3.24 -1.94 19.05
CA PRO A 179 -3.89 -0.64 18.90
C PRO A 179 -2.85 0.48 18.94
N THR A 180 -2.98 1.44 18.05
CA THR A 180 -1.98 2.52 17.88
C THR A 180 -1.73 3.27 19.19
N ASP A 181 -2.78 3.58 19.94
CA ASP A 181 -2.66 4.33 21.18
C ASP A 181 -1.89 3.57 22.28
N GLU A 182 -1.88 2.24 22.22
CA GLU A 182 -1.19 1.40 23.20
C GLU A 182 0.26 1.14 22.82
N VAL A 183 0.53 0.86 21.52
CA VAL A 183 1.85 0.39 21.10
C VAL A 183 2.74 1.47 20.50
N PHE A 184 2.17 2.56 19.99
CA PHE A 184 2.93 3.66 19.41
C PHE A 184 3.41 4.62 20.49
N THR A 185 4.25 4.10 21.39
CA THR A 185 4.87 4.84 22.51
C THR A 185 6.27 5.32 22.11
N GLU A 186 6.76 6.37 22.79
CA GLU A 186 8.11 6.87 22.58
C GLU A 186 9.17 5.77 22.80
N GLU A 187 8.98 4.92 23.80
CA GLU A 187 9.87 3.80 24.10
C GLU A 187 9.92 2.81 22.92
N ASN A 188 8.77 2.35 22.43
CA ASN A 188 8.71 1.39 21.34
C ASN A 188 9.24 1.98 20.02
N VAL A 189 8.95 3.26 19.74
CA VAL A 189 9.50 3.97 18.58
C VAL A 189 11.02 4.05 18.71
N ARG A 190 11.54 4.44 19.89
CA ARG A 190 12.99 4.49 20.13
C ARG A 190 13.64 3.11 19.96
N ARG A 191 13.02 2.04 20.43
CA ARG A 191 13.50 0.66 20.24
C ARG A 191 13.52 0.26 18.76
N ALA A 192 12.48 0.62 18.00
CA ALA A 192 12.40 0.32 16.58
C ALA A 192 13.43 1.10 15.74
N TYR A 193 13.78 2.32 16.13
CA TYR A 193 14.70 3.20 15.39
C TYR A 193 16.14 3.24 15.95
N ARG A 194 16.44 2.50 17.03
CA ARG A 194 17.83 2.32 17.46
C ARG A 194 18.62 1.60 16.35
N SER A 195 19.71 2.19 15.94
CA SER A 195 20.62 1.61 14.94
C SER A 195 21.10 0.23 15.36
N THR A 196 21.14 -0.70 14.42
CA THR A 196 21.62 -2.09 14.62
C THR A 196 23.12 -2.16 14.98
N GLU A 197 23.83 -1.05 14.95
CA GLU A 197 25.24 -0.93 15.32
C GLU A 197 25.53 -1.32 16.77
N THR A 198 24.56 -1.20 17.67
CA THR A 198 24.75 -1.58 19.08
C THR A 198 24.61 -3.09 19.31
N LEU A 199 24.05 -3.85 18.38
CA LEU A 199 23.84 -5.30 18.53
C LEU A 199 25.05 -6.16 18.11
N LEU A 200 26.03 -5.59 17.46
CA LEU A 200 27.28 -6.27 17.07
C LEU A 200 28.45 -6.00 18.04
N GLY A 201 28.26 -5.10 19.00
CA GLY A 201 29.30 -4.69 19.96
C GLY A 201 29.29 -5.39 21.32
N GLU A 202 28.24 -6.17 21.66
CA GLU A 202 28.15 -6.83 22.97
C GLU A 202 28.52 -8.32 22.96
N GLY A 203 29.07 -8.83 21.87
CA GLY A 203 29.45 -10.25 21.71
C GLY A 203 30.94 -10.55 21.68
N ALA A 204 31.81 -9.55 22.02
CA ALA A 204 33.26 -9.74 22.05
C ALA A 204 33.85 -9.12 23.34
N SER A 205 33.72 -9.82 24.42
CA SER A 205 34.56 -9.67 25.64
C SER A 205 34.66 -11.02 26.30
#